data_ed02b5f3afc89153352820e7c29235bc
#
_entry.id   ed02b5f3afc89153352820e7c29235bc
#
_cell.length_a   1.000
_cell.length_b   1.000
_cell.length_c   1.000
_cell.angle_alpha   90.00
_cell.angle_beta   90.00
_cell.angle_gamma   90.00
#
_symmetry.space_group_name_H-M   'P 1'
#
loop_
_entity.id
_entity.type
_entity.pdbx_description
1 polymer ?
#
loop_
_entity_poly.entity_id
_entity_poly.type
_entity_poly.pdbx_seq_one_letter_code
_entity_poly.pdbx_strand_id
1 'polypeptide(L)'
;RPTGATDEVAFGTTQRWAGIPFRFDRGAATDFPAASILIGGKVCYTHWAPAKAHANSLQISSPAAVDAEIAEARRALASGAELFIGGHGGAAGADAVRFKIDYLECVKRLLAANGTADEFARALRAAYPELPGEAGLDALAQALYADR
;
A
#
# COMPACT_ATOMS: atom_id res chain seq x y z
N ARG A 1 -18.09 -1.15 25.68
CA ARG A 1 -18.46 -0.52 24.39
C ARG A 1 -18.31 0.98 24.56
N PRO A 2 -17.62 1.70 23.66
CA PRO A 2 -17.69 3.16 23.66
C PRO A 2 -19.16 3.57 23.41
N THR A 3 -19.74 4.31 24.32
CA THR A 3 -21.12 4.80 24.22
C THR A 3 -21.19 6.28 23.83
N GLY A 4 -20.07 6.84 23.31
CA GLY A 4 -20.02 8.20 22.83
C GLY A 4 -20.42 8.34 21.36
N ALA A 5 -21.00 9.49 21.00
CA ALA A 5 -21.17 9.85 19.60
C ALA A 5 -19.80 9.86 18.92
N THR A 6 -19.71 9.20 17.79
CA THR A 6 -18.54 9.28 16.92
C THR A 6 -18.77 10.40 15.93
N ASP A 7 -17.84 11.33 15.85
CA ASP A 7 -17.88 12.35 14.79
C ASP A 7 -17.52 11.70 13.45
N GLU A 8 -18.32 11.97 12.43
CA GLU A 8 -18.01 11.58 11.06
C GLU A 8 -17.09 12.62 10.41
N VAL A 9 -16.01 12.15 9.81
CA VAL A 9 -15.08 12.99 9.06
C VAL A 9 -15.18 12.64 7.58
N ALA A 10 -15.57 13.62 6.76
CA ALA A 10 -15.63 13.43 5.31
C ALA A 10 -14.23 13.36 4.69
N PHE A 11 -14.05 12.51 3.68
CA PHE A 11 -12.83 12.49 2.89
C PHE A 11 -12.60 13.81 2.14
N GLY A 12 -11.36 14.18 1.94
CA GLY A 12 -10.95 15.44 1.32
C GLY A 12 -10.98 16.63 2.30
N THR A 13 -11.24 16.39 3.60
CA THR A 13 -11.30 17.45 4.63
C THR A 13 -10.11 17.42 5.57
N THR A 14 -9.91 18.54 6.26
CA THR A 14 -8.89 18.69 7.30
C THR A 14 -9.56 19.07 8.61
N GLN A 15 -9.30 18.29 9.64
CA GLN A 15 -9.66 18.59 11.02
C GLN A 15 -8.43 19.07 11.79
N ARG A 16 -8.65 19.87 12.83
CA ARG A 16 -7.57 20.31 13.74
C ARG A 16 -7.84 19.80 15.15
N TRP A 17 -6.90 19.01 15.66
CA TRP A 17 -6.92 18.55 17.04
C TRP A 17 -5.64 18.99 17.76
N ALA A 18 -5.81 19.68 18.89
CA ALA A 18 -4.70 20.30 19.64
C ALA A 18 -3.77 21.15 18.74
N GLY A 19 -4.32 21.86 17.76
CA GLY A 19 -3.58 22.70 16.83
C GLY A 19 -2.91 21.95 15.65
N ILE A 20 -2.88 20.62 15.66
CA ILE A 20 -2.30 19.79 14.60
C ILE A 20 -3.36 19.54 13.53
N PRO A 21 -3.07 19.82 12.23
CA PRO A 21 -3.97 19.49 11.14
C PRO A 21 -3.90 17.99 10.82
N PHE A 22 -5.06 17.38 10.64
CA PHE A 22 -5.26 16.01 10.15
C PHE A 22 -6.09 16.08 8.88
N ARG A 23 -5.49 15.80 7.73
CA ARG A 23 -6.17 15.72 6.45
C ARG A 23 -6.54 14.26 6.19
N PHE A 24 -7.84 14.03 5.93
CA PHE A 24 -8.37 12.71 5.65
C PHE A 24 -8.66 12.57 4.16
N ASP A 25 -8.01 11.62 3.53
CA ASP A 25 -8.25 11.28 2.12
C ASP A 25 -8.68 9.81 2.02
N ARG A 26 -9.37 9.46 0.93
CA ARG A 26 -9.67 8.07 0.65
C ARG A 26 -8.36 7.35 0.32
N GLY A 27 -8.13 6.20 0.93
CA GLY A 27 -6.98 5.32 0.66
C GLY A 27 -7.09 4.60 -0.69
N ALA A 28 -6.20 3.65 -0.91
CA ALA A 28 -6.22 2.82 -2.11
C ALA A 28 -7.56 2.09 -2.26
N ALA A 29 -8.07 2.00 -3.48
CA ALA A 29 -9.28 1.26 -3.80
C ALA A 29 -8.96 -0.25 -3.88
N THR A 30 -8.79 -0.86 -2.72
CA THR A 30 -8.61 -2.31 -2.51
C THR A 30 -9.88 -2.90 -1.93
N ASP A 31 -9.89 -4.21 -1.70
CA ASP A 31 -11.02 -4.91 -1.08
C ASP A 31 -11.30 -4.43 0.37
N PHE A 32 -10.34 -3.73 0.96
CA PHE A 32 -10.48 -3.12 2.29
C PHE A 32 -10.59 -1.60 2.16
N PRO A 33 -11.75 -1.02 2.52
CA PRO A 33 -11.89 0.43 2.59
C PRO A 33 -10.88 1.01 3.58
N ALA A 34 -10.06 1.93 3.11
CA ALA A 34 -9.03 2.54 3.92
C ALA A 34 -9.07 4.06 3.84
N ALA A 35 -8.60 4.71 4.90
CA ALA A 35 -8.29 6.13 4.90
C ALA A 35 -6.79 6.33 4.79
N SER A 36 -6.39 7.36 4.07
CA SER A 36 -5.05 7.94 4.13
C SER A 36 -5.12 9.22 4.94
N ILE A 37 -4.21 9.41 5.89
CA ILE A 37 -4.25 10.57 6.78
C ILE A 37 -2.89 11.27 6.78
N LEU A 38 -2.88 12.54 6.40
CA LEU A 38 -1.70 13.39 6.52
C LEU A 38 -1.79 14.19 7.84
N ILE A 39 -0.83 13.96 8.73
CA ILE A 39 -0.80 14.52 10.09
C ILE A 39 0.31 15.56 10.19
N GLY A 40 -0.07 16.80 10.47
CA GLY A 40 0.87 17.91 10.64
C GLY A 40 1.70 18.23 9.39
N GLY A 41 1.35 17.68 8.23
CA GLY A 41 2.15 17.76 7.00
C GLY A 41 3.45 16.94 7.02
N LYS A 42 3.68 16.12 8.07
CA LYS A 42 4.95 15.40 8.28
C LYS A 42 4.81 13.90 8.37
N VAL A 43 3.68 13.40 8.84
CA VAL A 43 3.41 11.97 8.97
C VAL A 43 2.26 11.59 8.04
N CYS A 44 2.48 10.58 7.21
CA CYS A 44 1.45 10.02 6.34
C CYS A 44 1.07 8.63 6.87
N TYR A 45 -0.19 8.46 7.25
CA TYR A 45 -0.76 7.16 7.57
C TYR A 45 -1.43 6.59 6.31
N THR A 46 -1.15 5.32 6.03
CA THR A 46 -1.83 4.52 5.01
C THR A 46 -2.25 3.18 5.63
N HIS A 47 -3.15 2.43 4.99
CA HIS A 47 -3.57 1.13 5.55
C HIS A 47 -2.38 0.18 5.73
N TRP A 48 -1.55 0.06 4.71
CA TRP A 48 -0.30 -0.69 4.73
C TRP A 48 0.88 0.27 4.74
N ALA A 49 1.68 0.24 5.80
CA ALA A 49 2.92 1.01 5.83
C ALA A 49 3.83 0.55 4.67
N PRO A 50 4.57 1.47 4.02
CA PRO A 50 5.54 1.07 3.01
C PRO A 50 6.65 0.25 3.66
N ALA A 51 7.04 -0.86 3.02
CA ALA A 51 8.09 -1.74 3.49
C ALA A 51 8.95 -2.22 2.33
N LYS A 52 10.22 -2.50 2.61
CA LYS A 52 11.11 -3.20 1.65
C LYS A 52 10.94 -4.71 1.82
N ALA A 53 9.79 -5.20 1.37
CA ALA A 53 9.39 -6.59 1.44
C ALA A 53 8.45 -6.94 0.29
N HIS A 54 8.28 -8.23 0.01
CA HIS A 54 7.25 -8.68 -0.89
C HIS A 54 5.86 -8.29 -0.38
N ALA A 55 4.99 -7.85 -1.28
CA ALA A 55 3.59 -7.67 -0.97
C ALA A 55 2.91 -9.02 -0.74
N ASN A 56 1.81 -9.03 -0.02
CA ASN A 56 1.01 -10.23 0.19
C ASN A 56 -0.35 -10.13 -0.51
N SER A 57 -1.06 -11.25 -0.62
CA SER A 57 -2.36 -11.35 -1.27
C SER A 57 -3.50 -10.56 -0.60
N LEU A 58 -3.33 -10.17 0.68
CA LEU A 58 -4.29 -9.30 1.36
C LEU A 58 -4.10 -7.82 0.97
N GLN A 59 -2.88 -7.46 0.59
CA GLN A 59 -2.54 -6.09 0.20
C GLN A 59 -2.89 -5.82 -1.26
N ILE A 60 -2.56 -6.76 -2.15
CA ILE A 60 -2.83 -6.68 -3.58
C ILE A 60 -3.40 -8.02 -4.08
N SER A 61 -4.71 -8.09 -4.27
CA SER A 61 -5.43 -9.31 -4.68
C SER A 61 -5.79 -9.31 -6.17
N SER A 62 -5.56 -8.19 -6.88
CA SER A 62 -5.92 -8.03 -8.28
C SER A 62 -5.01 -7.03 -9.00
N PRO A 63 -4.93 -7.04 -10.34
CA PRO A 63 -4.22 -6.01 -11.10
C PRO A 63 -4.71 -4.59 -10.81
N ALA A 64 -6.01 -4.41 -10.55
CA ALA A 64 -6.58 -3.12 -10.18
C ALA A 64 -6.08 -2.64 -8.80
N ALA A 65 -5.92 -3.57 -7.84
CA ALA A 65 -5.35 -3.27 -6.54
C ALA A 65 -3.87 -2.85 -6.64
N VAL A 66 -3.10 -3.45 -7.57
CA VAL A 66 -1.71 -3.01 -7.85
C VAL A 66 -1.69 -1.56 -8.30
N ASP A 67 -2.55 -1.18 -9.25
CA ASP A 67 -2.62 0.20 -9.77
C ASP A 67 -3.07 1.19 -8.68
N ALA A 68 -4.03 0.80 -7.83
CA ALA A 68 -4.51 1.61 -6.72
C ALA A 68 -3.40 1.86 -5.67
N GLU A 69 -2.63 0.83 -5.32
CA GLU A 69 -1.51 0.93 -4.38
C GLU A 69 -0.36 1.78 -4.94
N ILE A 70 -0.06 1.70 -6.24
CA ILE A 70 0.92 2.58 -6.90
C ILE A 70 0.45 4.05 -6.80
N ALA A 71 -0.82 4.30 -7.12
CA ALA A 71 -1.39 5.64 -7.07
C ALA A 71 -1.35 6.22 -5.65
N GLU A 72 -1.68 5.40 -4.64
CA GLU A 72 -1.61 5.83 -3.23
C GLU A 72 -0.17 6.11 -2.79
N ALA A 73 0.77 5.25 -3.11
CA ALA A 73 2.17 5.44 -2.77
C ALA A 73 2.74 6.72 -3.41
N ARG A 74 2.36 7.02 -4.65
CA ARG A 74 2.74 8.28 -5.32
C ARG A 74 2.13 9.50 -4.63
N ARG A 75 0.85 9.45 -4.23
CA ARG A 75 0.22 10.54 -3.46
C ARG A 75 0.89 10.74 -2.11
N ALA A 76 1.17 9.63 -1.40
CA ALA A 76 1.87 9.68 -0.13
C ALA A 76 3.24 10.35 -0.26
N LEU A 77 4.02 9.98 -1.27
CA LEU A 77 5.33 10.59 -1.55
C LEU A 77 5.19 12.09 -1.90
N ALA A 78 4.20 12.45 -2.73
CA ALA A 78 3.93 13.82 -3.14
C ALA A 78 3.41 14.71 -1.98
N SER A 79 2.95 14.14 -0.88
CA SER A 79 2.50 14.88 0.30
C SER A 79 3.62 15.65 1.00
N GLY A 80 4.89 15.29 0.74
CA GLY A 80 6.05 15.85 1.44
C GLY A 80 6.24 15.30 2.85
N ALA A 81 5.49 14.26 3.25
CA ALA A 81 5.68 13.62 4.55
C ALA A 81 7.08 13.00 4.66
N GLU A 82 7.62 13.05 5.86
CA GLU A 82 8.95 12.54 6.20
C GLU A 82 8.86 11.12 6.80
N LEU A 83 7.74 10.81 7.44
CA LEU A 83 7.46 9.53 8.11
C LEU A 83 6.17 8.92 7.57
N PHE A 84 6.23 7.64 7.26
CA PHE A 84 5.09 6.85 6.76
C PHE A 84 4.80 5.72 7.74
N ILE A 85 3.55 5.63 8.18
CA ILE A 85 3.07 4.64 9.14
C ILE A 85 1.81 3.96 8.61
N GLY A 86 1.40 2.86 9.21
CA GLY A 86 0.20 2.14 8.80
C GLY A 86 -0.45 1.36 9.93
N GLY A 87 -1.61 0.81 9.64
CA GLY A 87 -2.28 -0.18 10.49
C GLY A 87 -1.54 -1.51 10.52
N HIS A 88 -0.79 -1.80 9.45
CA HIS A 88 0.09 -2.96 9.31
C HIS A 88 1.49 -2.50 8.89
N GLY A 89 2.51 -3.15 9.45
CA GLY A 89 3.92 -2.83 9.21
C GLY A 89 4.49 -1.80 10.18
N GLY A 90 5.78 -1.54 10.07
CA GLY A 90 6.51 -0.56 10.86
C GLY A 90 6.55 0.82 10.23
N ALA A 91 7.04 1.82 10.99
CA ALA A 91 7.29 3.14 10.46
C ALA A 91 8.45 3.11 9.43
N ALA A 92 8.33 3.91 8.38
CA ALA A 92 9.30 3.96 7.29
C ALA A 92 9.53 5.38 6.74
N GLY A 93 10.63 5.59 6.07
CA GLY A 93 10.95 6.83 5.35
C GLY A 93 10.51 6.79 3.89
N ALA A 94 10.76 7.89 3.17
CA ALA A 94 10.42 8.04 1.75
C ALA A 94 11.12 7.03 0.82
N ASP A 95 12.25 6.48 1.22
CA ASP A 95 12.96 5.43 0.48
C ASP A 95 12.16 4.13 0.39
N ALA A 96 11.43 3.76 1.45
CA ALA A 96 10.54 2.61 1.42
C ALA A 96 9.31 2.84 0.53
N VAL A 97 8.80 4.10 0.46
CA VAL A 97 7.71 4.45 -0.47
C VAL A 97 8.18 4.33 -1.93
N ARG A 98 9.38 4.83 -2.25
CA ARG A 98 9.95 4.69 -3.60
C ARG A 98 10.16 3.23 -3.96
N PHE A 99 10.72 2.44 -3.04
CA PHE A 99 10.86 1.01 -3.22
C PHE A 99 9.51 0.34 -3.51
N LYS A 100 8.46 0.66 -2.73
CA LYS A 100 7.11 0.13 -2.96
C LYS A 100 6.61 0.44 -4.37
N ILE A 101 6.80 1.65 -4.86
CA ILE A 101 6.41 2.05 -6.22
C ILE A 101 7.16 1.19 -7.26
N ASP A 102 8.48 1.13 -7.16
CA ASP A 102 9.32 0.38 -8.11
C ASP A 102 9.00 -1.12 -8.10
N TYR A 103 8.76 -1.68 -6.91
CA TYR A 103 8.36 -3.07 -6.73
C TYR A 103 7.00 -3.36 -7.39
N LEU A 104 5.98 -2.53 -7.14
CA LEU A 104 4.66 -2.72 -7.73
C LEU A 104 4.63 -2.50 -9.24
N GLU A 105 5.42 -1.58 -9.76
CA GLU A 105 5.63 -1.42 -11.21
C GLU A 105 6.32 -2.67 -11.82
N CYS A 106 7.25 -3.30 -11.09
CA CYS A 106 7.82 -4.57 -11.50
C CYS A 106 6.77 -5.69 -11.49
N VAL A 107 5.96 -5.80 -10.44
CA VAL A 107 4.83 -6.73 -10.36
C VAL A 107 3.92 -6.57 -11.59
N LYS A 108 3.55 -5.34 -11.94
CA LYS A 108 2.71 -5.05 -13.11
C LYS A 108 3.34 -5.50 -14.43
N ARG A 109 4.64 -5.23 -14.62
CA ARG A 109 5.37 -5.71 -15.82
C ARG A 109 5.43 -7.23 -15.90
N LEU A 110 5.71 -7.89 -14.77
CA LEU A 110 5.79 -9.35 -14.71
C LEU A 110 4.42 -10.00 -14.92
N LEU A 111 3.34 -9.42 -14.40
CA LEU A 111 1.98 -9.86 -14.69
C LEU A 111 1.66 -9.82 -16.20
N ALA A 112 2.11 -8.80 -16.90
CA ALA A 112 1.90 -8.69 -18.35
C ALA A 112 2.78 -9.68 -19.16
N ALA A 113 3.95 -10.04 -18.64
CA ALA A 113 4.94 -10.85 -19.34
C ALA A 113 4.78 -12.36 -19.12
N ASN A 114 4.06 -12.79 -18.09
CA ASN A 114 3.92 -14.20 -17.71
C ASN A 114 2.48 -14.66 -17.85
N GLY A 115 2.29 -15.87 -18.38
CA GLY A 115 0.96 -16.45 -18.64
C GLY A 115 0.35 -17.17 -17.45
N THR A 116 1.17 -17.58 -16.48
CA THR A 116 0.75 -18.38 -15.34
C THR A 116 1.26 -17.81 -14.02
N ALA A 117 0.55 -18.14 -12.92
CA ALA A 117 0.92 -17.77 -11.56
C ALA A 117 2.34 -18.27 -11.20
N ASP A 118 2.69 -19.49 -11.59
CA ASP A 118 4.00 -20.10 -11.29
C ASP A 118 5.16 -19.40 -12.04
N GLU A 119 4.94 -19.01 -13.29
CA GLU A 119 5.93 -18.23 -14.06
C GLU A 119 6.15 -16.86 -13.44
N PHE A 120 5.06 -16.18 -13.08
CA PHE A 120 5.10 -14.90 -12.39
C PHE A 120 5.84 -15.00 -11.04
N ALA A 121 5.49 -15.96 -10.19
CA ALA A 121 6.12 -16.14 -8.88
C ALA A 121 7.63 -16.39 -9.03
N ARG A 122 8.06 -17.23 -9.98
CA ARG A 122 9.46 -17.47 -10.31
C ARG A 122 10.17 -16.20 -10.77
N ALA A 123 9.55 -15.45 -11.68
CA ALA A 123 10.12 -14.21 -12.21
C ALA A 123 10.26 -13.14 -11.12
N LEU A 124 9.31 -13.05 -10.21
CA LEU A 124 9.34 -12.09 -9.11
C LEU A 124 10.42 -12.45 -8.07
N ARG A 125 10.59 -13.74 -7.74
CA ARG A 125 11.72 -14.21 -6.91
C ARG A 125 13.08 -13.88 -7.55
N ALA A 126 13.20 -14.10 -8.85
CA ALA A 126 14.43 -13.79 -9.57
C ALA A 126 14.74 -12.29 -9.63
N ALA A 127 13.72 -11.45 -9.71
CA ALA A 127 13.86 -9.99 -9.74
C ALA A 127 14.25 -9.42 -8.37
N TYR A 128 13.83 -10.06 -7.28
CA TYR A 128 14.06 -9.61 -5.89
C TYR A 128 14.55 -10.79 -5.02
N PRO A 129 15.75 -11.31 -5.26
CA PRO A 129 16.31 -12.36 -4.43
C PRO A 129 16.52 -11.86 -3.00
N GLU A 130 16.25 -12.70 -2.02
CA GLU A 130 16.44 -12.42 -0.58
C GLU A 130 15.52 -11.30 -0.01
N LEU A 131 14.54 -10.80 -0.77
CA LEU A 131 13.59 -9.84 -0.25
C LEU A 131 12.68 -10.51 0.80
N PRO A 132 12.49 -9.94 2.00
CA PRO A 132 11.60 -10.50 3.01
C PRO A 132 10.17 -10.72 2.49
N GLY A 133 9.49 -11.75 2.98
CA GLY A 133 8.11 -12.05 2.60
C GLY A 133 7.95 -13.09 1.49
N GLU A 134 9.02 -13.73 1.04
CA GLU A 134 9.02 -14.73 -0.04
C GLU A 134 7.99 -15.85 0.18
N ALA A 135 7.78 -16.29 1.40
CA ALA A 135 6.82 -17.35 1.73
C ALA A 135 5.38 -17.05 1.30
N GLY A 136 5.02 -15.77 1.10
CA GLY A 136 3.69 -15.33 0.65
C GLY A 136 3.54 -15.24 -0.87
N LEU A 137 4.61 -15.43 -1.65
CA LEU A 137 4.59 -15.16 -3.09
C LEU A 137 3.66 -16.08 -3.89
N ASP A 138 3.57 -17.35 -3.53
CA ASP A 138 2.69 -18.27 -4.24
C ASP A 138 1.22 -17.91 -4.03
N ALA A 139 0.84 -17.54 -2.81
CA ALA A 139 -0.51 -17.05 -2.51
C ALA A 139 -0.81 -15.73 -3.22
N LEU A 140 0.15 -14.82 -3.29
CA LEU A 140 0.05 -13.57 -4.05
C LEU A 140 -0.15 -13.85 -5.55
N ALA A 141 0.67 -14.75 -6.13
CA ALA A 141 0.57 -15.12 -7.53
C ALA A 141 -0.81 -15.72 -7.86
N GLN A 142 -1.29 -16.65 -7.05
CA GLN A 142 -2.62 -17.24 -7.22
C GLN A 142 -3.74 -16.19 -7.17
N ALA A 143 -3.68 -15.26 -6.21
CA ALA A 143 -4.67 -14.18 -6.11
C ALA A 143 -4.69 -13.28 -7.34
N LEU A 144 -3.51 -12.89 -7.84
CA LEU A 144 -3.38 -12.02 -9.02
C LEU A 144 -3.80 -12.68 -10.34
N TYR A 145 -3.88 -14.01 -10.39
CA TYR A 145 -4.30 -14.79 -11.56
C TYR A 145 -5.68 -15.42 -11.42
N ALA A 146 -6.40 -15.21 -10.32
CA ALA A 146 -7.67 -15.85 -10.04
C ALA A 146 -8.76 -15.55 -11.09
N ASP A 147 -8.73 -14.35 -11.68
CA ASP A 147 -9.71 -13.86 -12.66
C ASP A 147 -9.14 -13.69 -14.08
N ARG A 148 -8.04 -14.41 -14.40
CA ARG A 148 -7.37 -14.35 -15.71
C ARG A 148 -7.60 -15.57 -16.57
#